data_249cc3e47e7207d123aa3ed41e724b20
#
_entry.id   249cc3e47e7207d123aa3ed41e724b20
#
_cell.length_a   1.000
_cell.length_b   1.000
_cell.length_c   1.000
_cell.angle_alpha   90.00
_cell.angle_beta   90.00
_cell.angle_gamma   90.00
#
_symmetry.space_group_name_H-M   'P 1'
#
loop_
_entity.id
_entity.type
_entity.pdbx_description
1 polymer ?
#
loop_
_entity_poly.entity_id
_entity_poly.type
_entity_poly.pdbx_seq_one_letter_code
_entity_poly.pdbx_strand_id
1 'polypeptide(L)'
;MRRIAAVIGVGAAAFVTFHELGRRWGATPEEVRRPMAGDDVLARPKGQTTHAITIHAAREDVWPWIVQMGYHRAGWYTYPWVDRYMWHIDNPSAAQIVAELQGLSVGDIVPDGEPGTAFYRVHAIDPPRTLVLRSTSHVPPALVGRMSVDWTWACKLRAVDEATTRLVLRVRATFAPRWVRLIYDGIIVPSDFVMARSMLRGIARRAEGRPSSADLRDAARRNDVSAEMATKG
;
A
#
# COMPACT_ATOMS: atom_id res chain seq x y z
N MET A 1 -20.75 33.16 -18.15
CA MET A 1 -20.95 31.75 -18.54
C MET A 1 -19.69 31.12 -19.13
N ARG A 2 -19.03 31.66 -20.15
CA ARG A 2 -17.81 31.06 -20.76
C ARG A 2 -16.66 30.81 -19.76
N ARG A 3 -16.38 31.75 -18.83
CA ARG A 3 -15.31 31.60 -17.82
C ARG A 3 -15.61 30.50 -16.82
N ILE A 4 -16.85 30.37 -16.38
CA ILE A 4 -17.29 29.30 -15.46
C ILE A 4 -17.18 27.94 -16.14
N ALA A 5 -17.63 27.81 -17.38
CA ALA A 5 -17.49 26.57 -18.15
C ALA A 5 -16.01 26.16 -18.37
N ALA A 6 -15.13 27.13 -18.60
CA ALA A 6 -13.69 26.89 -18.72
C ALA A 6 -13.08 26.37 -17.39
N VAL A 7 -13.43 26.98 -16.24
CA VAL A 7 -12.96 26.56 -14.92
C VAL A 7 -13.45 25.14 -14.58
N ILE A 8 -14.72 24.84 -14.86
CA ILE A 8 -15.27 23.49 -14.66
C ILE A 8 -14.56 22.48 -15.57
N GLY A 9 -14.30 22.81 -16.83
CA GLY A 9 -13.59 21.95 -17.77
C GLY A 9 -12.16 21.66 -17.35
N VAL A 10 -11.43 22.65 -16.87
CA VAL A 10 -10.06 22.49 -16.35
C VAL A 10 -10.08 21.64 -15.07
N GLY A 11 -11.01 21.89 -14.16
CA GLY A 11 -11.17 21.09 -12.93
C GLY A 11 -11.47 19.63 -13.21
N ALA A 12 -12.39 19.35 -14.14
CA ALA A 12 -12.73 18.00 -14.56
C ALA A 12 -11.53 17.28 -15.23
N ALA A 13 -10.82 17.97 -16.13
CA ALA A 13 -9.62 17.43 -16.78
C ALA A 13 -8.51 17.13 -15.76
N ALA A 14 -8.27 18.04 -14.82
CA ALA A 14 -7.30 17.84 -13.74
C ALA A 14 -7.68 16.64 -12.86
N PHE A 15 -8.96 16.50 -12.50
CA PHE A 15 -9.46 15.35 -11.72
C PHE A 15 -9.26 14.03 -12.46
N VAL A 16 -9.65 13.96 -13.74
CA VAL A 16 -9.46 12.77 -14.56
C VAL A 16 -7.98 12.41 -14.68
N THR A 17 -7.12 13.39 -14.94
CA THR A 17 -5.68 13.18 -15.04
C THR A 17 -5.09 12.67 -13.72
N PHE A 18 -5.44 13.30 -12.61
CA PHE A 18 -5.01 12.88 -11.28
C PHE A 18 -5.48 11.45 -10.95
N HIS A 19 -6.74 11.14 -11.27
CA HIS A 19 -7.33 9.83 -11.06
C HIS A 19 -6.65 8.75 -11.90
N GLU A 20 -6.39 9.01 -13.19
CA GLU A 20 -5.68 8.07 -14.07
C GLU A 20 -4.21 7.87 -13.68
N LEU A 21 -3.51 8.95 -13.33
CA LEU A 21 -2.15 8.87 -12.81
C LEU A 21 -2.12 8.16 -11.45
N GLY A 22 -3.10 8.43 -10.59
CA GLY A 22 -3.27 7.79 -9.31
C GLY A 22 -3.42 6.27 -9.42
N ARG A 23 -4.13 5.78 -10.44
CA ARG A 23 -4.33 4.34 -10.67
C ARG A 23 -3.07 3.58 -11.10
N ARG A 24 -2.05 4.27 -11.63
CA ARG A 24 -0.87 3.63 -12.22
C ARG A 24 0.45 4.31 -11.83
N TRP A 25 0.49 4.89 -10.64
CA TRP A 25 1.68 5.59 -10.18
C TRP A 25 2.92 4.69 -10.23
N GLY A 26 3.96 5.16 -10.92
CA GLY A 26 5.24 4.48 -11.07
C GLY A 26 5.22 3.23 -11.96
N ALA A 27 4.05 2.72 -12.35
CA ALA A 27 3.93 1.56 -13.23
C ALA A 27 4.03 1.94 -14.72
N THR A 28 4.70 1.13 -15.49
CA THR A 28 4.74 1.27 -16.95
C THR A 28 3.43 0.77 -17.59
N PRO A 29 3.07 1.24 -18.81
CA PRO A 29 1.92 0.71 -19.53
C PRO A 29 1.96 -0.81 -19.74
N GLU A 30 3.14 -1.38 -19.85
CA GLU A 30 3.35 -2.82 -19.97
C GLU A 30 3.02 -3.53 -18.65
N GLU A 31 3.53 -3.02 -17.51
CA GLU A 31 3.24 -3.56 -16.18
C GLU A 31 1.74 -3.53 -15.85
N VAL A 32 1.03 -2.48 -16.30
CA VAL A 32 -0.43 -2.38 -16.12
C VAL A 32 -1.18 -3.48 -16.90
N ARG A 33 -0.70 -3.86 -18.08
CA ARG A 33 -1.36 -4.84 -18.97
C ARG A 33 -0.90 -6.27 -18.76
N ARG A 34 0.35 -6.48 -18.32
CA ARG A 34 0.95 -7.82 -18.16
C ARG A 34 0.18 -8.62 -17.10
N PRO A 35 -0.21 -9.87 -17.37
CA PRO A 35 -0.82 -10.73 -16.36
C PRO A 35 0.08 -10.90 -15.13
N MET A 36 -0.54 -10.92 -13.96
CA MET A 36 0.10 -11.15 -12.67
C MET A 36 -0.60 -12.28 -11.93
N ALA A 37 0.12 -12.94 -11.02
CA ALA A 37 -0.51 -13.89 -10.10
C ALA A 37 -1.64 -13.19 -9.32
N GLY A 38 -2.77 -13.89 -9.16
CA GLY A 38 -3.98 -13.37 -8.52
C GLY A 38 -4.94 -12.63 -9.48
N ASP A 39 -4.56 -12.39 -10.74
CA ASP A 39 -5.47 -11.80 -11.71
C ASP A 39 -6.64 -12.73 -12.07
N ASP A 40 -6.44 -14.04 -11.99
CA ASP A 40 -7.43 -15.08 -12.20
C ASP A 40 -8.48 -15.15 -11.09
N VAL A 41 -8.13 -14.75 -9.87
CA VAL A 41 -9.04 -14.71 -8.71
C VAL A 41 -10.23 -13.79 -8.99
N LEU A 42 -9.96 -12.65 -9.61
CA LEU A 42 -10.97 -11.68 -10.05
C LEU A 42 -10.79 -11.41 -11.56
N ALA A 43 -11.14 -12.37 -12.40
CA ALA A 43 -10.90 -12.32 -13.83
C ALA A 43 -11.57 -11.13 -14.54
N ARG A 44 -12.70 -10.62 -14.01
CA ARG A 44 -13.43 -9.45 -14.54
C ARG A 44 -13.59 -8.40 -13.43
N PRO A 45 -12.51 -7.69 -13.06
CA PRO A 45 -12.60 -6.67 -12.03
C PRO A 45 -13.41 -5.47 -12.49
N LYS A 46 -14.13 -4.85 -11.58
CA LYS A 46 -14.80 -3.57 -11.79
C LYS A 46 -13.86 -2.39 -11.58
N GLY A 47 -12.78 -2.61 -10.86
CA GLY A 47 -11.70 -1.65 -10.62
C GLY A 47 -10.35 -2.33 -10.59
N GLN A 48 -9.32 -1.61 -11.04
CA GLN A 48 -7.93 -2.04 -10.95
C GLN A 48 -7.03 -0.83 -10.77
N THR A 49 -6.05 -0.95 -9.87
CA THR A 49 -4.89 -0.06 -9.76
C THR A 49 -3.62 -0.88 -9.91
N THR A 50 -2.55 -0.27 -10.40
CA THR A 50 -1.25 -0.91 -10.52
C THR A 50 -0.18 0.14 -10.21
N HIS A 51 0.53 -0.05 -9.11
CA HIS A 51 1.60 0.84 -8.66
C HIS A 51 2.93 0.12 -8.73
N ALA A 52 4.01 0.85 -8.93
CA ALA A 52 5.31 0.22 -8.96
C ALA A 52 6.42 1.16 -8.52
N ILE A 53 7.50 0.57 -7.99
CA ILE A 53 8.71 1.27 -7.58
C ILE A 53 9.93 0.41 -7.88
N THR A 54 11.04 1.06 -8.20
CA THR A 54 12.36 0.41 -8.24
C THR A 54 13.04 0.61 -6.90
N ILE A 55 13.60 -0.44 -6.33
CA ILE A 55 14.23 -0.50 -5.01
C ILE A 55 15.68 -0.94 -5.22
N HIS A 56 16.64 -0.19 -4.71
CA HIS A 56 18.06 -0.51 -4.77
C HIS A 56 18.45 -1.47 -3.65
N ALA A 57 17.87 -2.66 -3.70
CA ALA A 57 18.17 -3.79 -2.82
C ALA A 57 17.85 -5.10 -3.55
N ALA A 58 18.53 -6.17 -3.18
CA ALA A 58 18.25 -7.50 -3.69
C ALA A 58 16.81 -7.91 -3.35
N ARG A 59 16.23 -8.76 -4.14
CA ARG A 59 14.84 -9.21 -3.94
C ARG A 59 14.67 -9.93 -2.60
N GLU A 60 15.67 -10.65 -2.19
CA GLU A 60 15.77 -11.38 -0.92
C GLU A 60 15.76 -10.42 0.30
N ASP A 61 16.27 -9.20 0.14
CA ASP A 61 16.27 -8.15 1.16
C ASP A 61 14.95 -7.35 1.19
N VAL A 62 14.25 -7.28 0.06
CA VAL A 62 12.92 -6.63 -0.03
C VAL A 62 11.81 -7.54 0.50
N TRP A 63 11.89 -8.84 0.24
CA TRP A 63 10.84 -9.81 0.55
C TRP A 63 10.44 -9.85 2.02
N PRO A 64 11.36 -9.86 3.01
CA PRO A 64 11.01 -9.88 4.42
C PRO A 64 10.09 -8.74 4.86
N TRP A 65 10.23 -7.56 4.26
CA TRP A 65 9.38 -6.40 4.55
C TRP A 65 7.94 -6.61 4.06
N ILE A 66 7.75 -7.35 2.97
CA ILE A 66 6.44 -7.62 2.39
C ILE A 66 5.67 -8.65 3.20
N VAL A 67 6.30 -9.73 3.63
CA VAL A 67 5.61 -10.81 4.35
C VAL A 67 5.21 -10.44 5.77
N GLN A 68 5.90 -9.50 6.39
CA GLN A 68 5.58 -9.07 7.77
C GLN A 68 4.52 -7.96 7.85
N MET A 69 4.06 -7.36 6.73
CA MET A 69 3.03 -6.31 6.71
C MET A 69 1.74 -6.73 7.42
N GLY A 70 0.98 -5.75 7.90
CA GLY A 70 -0.35 -5.91 8.46
C GLY A 70 -0.56 -5.13 9.75
N TYR A 71 -1.82 -4.90 10.08
CA TYR A 71 -2.25 -4.28 11.33
C TYR A 71 -1.86 -5.15 12.53
N HIS A 72 -1.27 -4.56 13.58
CA HIS A 72 -0.67 -5.29 14.71
C HIS A 72 0.39 -6.35 14.34
N ARG A 73 0.89 -6.30 13.11
CA ARG A 73 2.10 -6.99 12.66
C ARG A 73 3.22 -5.94 12.55
N ALA A 74 3.87 -5.83 11.40
CA ALA A 74 4.90 -4.81 11.18
C ALA A 74 4.35 -3.46 10.65
N GLY A 75 3.03 -3.28 10.60
CA GLY A 75 2.37 -2.12 10.00
C GLY A 75 2.39 -2.15 8.47
N TRP A 76 1.91 -1.07 7.86
CA TRP A 76 1.79 -0.95 6.39
C TRP A 76 2.87 -0.04 5.78
N TYR A 77 3.81 0.45 6.58
CA TYR A 77 4.92 1.33 6.16
C TYR A 77 4.48 2.65 5.51
N THR A 78 3.26 3.06 5.78
CA THR A 78 2.66 4.30 5.31
C THR A 78 3.21 5.51 6.08
N TYR A 79 2.80 6.71 5.71
CA TYR A 79 3.19 7.89 6.47
C TYR A 79 2.48 7.88 7.83
N PRO A 80 3.15 8.25 8.95
CA PRO A 80 2.54 8.24 10.29
C PRO A 80 1.22 9.04 10.38
N TRP A 81 1.10 10.13 9.60
CA TRP A 81 -0.13 10.91 9.54
C TRP A 81 -1.27 10.16 8.82
N VAL A 82 -0.95 9.33 7.81
CA VAL A 82 -1.94 8.48 7.12
C VAL A 82 -2.48 7.45 8.10
N ASP A 83 -1.59 6.74 8.79
CA ASP A 83 -1.97 5.74 9.78
C ASP A 83 -2.84 6.38 10.87
N ARG A 84 -2.39 7.50 11.44
CA ARG A 84 -3.05 8.15 12.56
C ARG A 84 -4.38 8.81 12.21
N TYR A 85 -4.45 9.57 11.12
CA TYR A 85 -5.64 10.39 10.80
C TYR A 85 -6.62 9.73 9.83
N MET A 86 -6.17 8.82 8.96
CA MET A 86 -7.04 8.12 8.02
C MET A 86 -7.52 6.77 8.57
N TRP A 87 -6.66 6.07 9.32
CA TRP A 87 -6.92 4.69 9.74
C TRP A 87 -6.99 4.52 11.25
N HIS A 88 -6.75 5.60 12.03
CA HIS A 88 -6.71 5.58 13.49
C HIS A 88 -5.75 4.52 14.05
N ILE A 89 -4.65 4.26 13.35
CA ILE A 89 -3.61 3.32 13.74
C ILE A 89 -2.54 4.10 14.49
N ASP A 90 -2.44 3.91 15.81
CA ASP A 90 -1.45 4.56 16.65
C ASP A 90 -0.10 3.80 16.70
N ASN A 91 -0.03 2.61 16.10
CA ASN A 91 1.15 1.76 16.15
C ASN A 91 2.13 2.10 15.01
N PRO A 92 3.37 2.55 15.31
CA PRO A 92 4.35 2.84 14.28
C PRO A 92 4.74 1.58 13.53
N SER A 93 4.90 1.68 12.21
CA SER A 93 5.42 0.56 11.41
C SER A 93 6.83 0.17 11.85
N ALA A 94 7.10 -1.13 11.89
CA ALA A 94 8.39 -1.69 12.31
C ALA A 94 9.56 -1.10 11.53
N ALA A 95 10.64 -0.82 12.24
CA ALA A 95 11.90 -0.33 11.67
C ALA A 95 12.88 -1.47 11.32
N GLN A 96 12.59 -2.70 11.78
CA GLN A 96 13.44 -3.88 11.59
C GLN A 96 12.61 -5.08 11.12
N ILE A 97 13.30 -6.08 10.62
CA ILE A 97 12.69 -7.38 10.30
C ILE A 97 12.36 -8.10 11.62
N VAL A 98 11.13 -8.58 11.71
CA VAL A 98 10.60 -9.34 12.84
C VAL A 98 10.60 -10.82 12.44
N ALA A 99 11.45 -11.62 13.06
CA ALA A 99 11.68 -13.01 12.67
C ALA A 99 10.40 -13.86 12.78
N GLU A 100 9.59 -13.62 13.79
CA GLU A 100 8.34 -14.34 14.07
C GLU A 100 7.27 -14.10 12.99
N LEU A 101 7.41 -13.05 12.21
CA LEU A 101 6.46 -12.69 11.13
C LEU A 101 6.88 -13.20 9.76
N GLN A 102 8.00 -13.93 9.64
CA GLN A 102 8.52 -14.37 8.34
C GLN A 102 7.90 -15.67 7.83
N GLY A 103 7.18 -16.41 8.66
CA GLY A 103 6.58 -17.72 8.33
C GLY A 103 5.20 -17.64 7.66
N LEU A 104 4.89 -16.58 6.90
CA LEU A 104 3.59 -16.41 6.26
C LEU A 104 3.31 -17.51 5.23
N SER A 105 2.11 -18.10 5.30
CA SER A 105 1.67 -19.24 4.50
C SER A 105 0.28 -19.05 3.89
N VAL A 106 -0.05 -19.82 2.86
CA VAL A 106 -1.38 -19.79 2.24
C VAL A 106 -2.46 -20.11 3.30
N GLY A 107 -3.49 -19.29 3.34
CA GLY A 107 -4.60 -19.39 4.30
C GLY A 107 -4.46 -18.50 5.52
N ASP A 108 -3.25 -18.03 5.83
CA ASP A 108 -3.01 -17.13 6.97
C ASP A 108 -3.79 -15.83 6.85
N ILE A 109 -4.09 -15.25 7.99
CA ILE A 109 -4.77 -13.95 8.11
C ILE A 109 -3.73 -12.84 8.27
N VAL A 110 -3.86 -11.84 7.44
CA VAL A 110 -3.15 -10.56 7.57
C VAL A 110 -4.19 -9.51 7.98
N PRO A 111 -4.21 -9.08 9.24
CA PRO A 111 -5.18 -8.09 9.72
C PRO A 111 -4.97 -6.73 9.03
N ASP A 112 -6.09 -6.03 8.74
CA ASP A 112 -6.11 -4.67 8.20
C ASP A 112 -7.01 -3.73 9.01
N GLY A 113 -7.22 -4.07 10.25
CA GLY A 113 -8.02 -3.32 11.21
C GLY A 113 -8.18 -4.12 12.50
N GLU A 114 -8.99 -3.58 13.41
CA GLU A 114 -9.31 -4.21 14.69
C GLU A 114 -9.85 -5.64 14.51
N PRO A 115 -9.67 -6.54 15.49
CA PRO A 115 -10.20 -7.90 15.45
C PRO A 115 -11.69 -7.94 15.09
N GLY A 116 -12.05 -8.76 14.10
CA GLY A 116 -13.42 -8.88 13.62
C GLY A 116 -13.83 -7.85 12.56
N THR A 117 -12.93 -6.97 12.15
CA THR A 117 -13.16 -5.98 11.08
C THR A 117 -12.50 -6.43 9.77
N ALA A 118 -11.68 -5.56 9.16
CA ALA A 118 -11.03 -5.82 7.91
C ALA A 118 -9.80 -6.72 8.05
N PHE A 119 -9.66 -7.67 7.15
CA PHE A 119 -8.48 -8.53 7.04
C PHE A 119 -8.29 -9.04 5.62
N TYR A 120 -7.07 -9.44 5.32
CA TYR A 120 -6.75 -10.24 4.14
C TYR A 120 -6.47 -11.69 4.53
N ARG A 121 -6.71 -12.59 3.59
CA ARG A 121 -6.23 -13.97 3.64
C ARG A 121 -5.16 -14.15 2.57
N VAL A 122 -4.07 -14.81 2.91
CA VAL A 122 -3.05 -15.19 1.94
C VAL A 122 -3.67 -16.18 0.96
N HIS A 123 -3.80 -15.76 -0.30
CA HIS A 123 -4.34 -16.58 -1.37
C HIS A 123 -3.26 -17.40 -2.07
N ALA A 124 -2.11 -16.78 -2.32
CA ALA A 124 -0.95 -17.44 -2.91
C ALA A 124 0.34 -16.76 -2.44
N ILE A 125 1.40 -17.53 -2.30
CA ILE A 125 2.72 -17.05 -1.93
C ILE A 125 3.80 -17.89 -2.65
N ASP A 126 4.76 -17.22 -3.27
CA ASP A 126 5.94 -17.79 -3.95
C ASP A 126 7.17 -16.95 -3.53
N PRO A 127 7.83 -17.30 -2.42
CA PRO A 127 8.99 -16.57 -1.94
C PRO A 127 10.19 -16.71 -2.90
N PRO A 128 10.97 -15.67 -3.10
CA PRO A 128 10.77 -14.27 -2.70
C PRO A 128 10.14 -13.43 -3.82
N ARG A 129 9.21 -13.98 -4.60
CA ARG A 129 8.73 -13.39 -5.86
C ARG A 129 7.33 -12.80 -5.80
N THR A 130 6.41 -13.46 -5.10
CA THR A 130 4.98 -13.12 -5.20
C THR A 130 4.25 -13.37 -3.89
N LEU A 131 3.42 -12.39 -3.51
CA LEU A 131 2.41 -12.53 -2.46
C LEU A 131 1.08 -12.04 -3.01
N VAL A 132 0.05 -12.87 -2.90
CA VAL A 132 -1.33 -12.53 -3.26
C VAL A 132 -2.21 -12.62 -2.02
N LEU A 133 -2.79 -11.51 -1.65
CA LEU A 133 -3.77 -11.38 -0.58
C LEU A 133 -5.16 -11.21 -1.18
N ARG A 134 -6.19 -11.79 -0.54
CA ARG A 134 -7.59 -11.60 -0.92
C ARG A 134 -8.42 -11.19 0.28
N SER A 135 -9.40 -10.34 0.07
CA SER A 135 -10.35 -9.95 1.10
C SER A 135 -11.76 -9.76 0.57
N THR A 136 -12.72 -10.18 1.40
CA THR A 136 -14.15 -9.88 1.25
C THR A 136 -14.70 -9.16 2.49
N SER A 137 -13.85 -8.80 3.44
CA SER A 137 -14.23 -8.25 4.75
C SER A 137 -14.25 -6.72 4.81
N HIS A 138 -13.72 -6.02 3.80
CA HIS A 138 -13.61 -4.56 3.78
C HIS A 138 -14.95 -3.88 3.45
N VAL A 139 -15.96 -4.20 4.23
CA VAL A 139 -17.30 -3.59 4.15
C VAL A 139 -17.51 -2.77 5.42
N PRO A 140 -17.77 -1.45 5.32
CA PRO A 140 -18.10 -0.65 6.49
C PRO A 140 -19.27 -1.27 7.28
N PRO A 141 -19.23 -1.30 8.61
CA PRO A 141 -20.28 -1.94 9.43
C PRO A 141 -21.70 -1.47 9.08
N ALA A 142 -21.88 -0.19 8.80
CA ALA A 142 -23.18 0.40 8.41
C ALA A 142 -23.71 -0.09 7.05
N LEU A 143 -22.87 -0.72 6.23
CA LEU A 143 -23.19 -1.18 4.88
C LEU A 143 -23.17 -2.71 4.74
N VAL A 144 -22.95 -3.44 5.82
CA VAL A 144 -23.04 -4.92 5.83
C VAL A 144 -24.45 -5.34 5.39
N GLY A 145 -24.52 -6.30 4.48
CA GLY A 145 -25.77 -6.74 3.84
C GLY A 145 -26.32 -5.81 2.75
N ARG A 146 -25.77 -4.59 2.60
CA ARG A 146 -26.19 -3.61 1.56
C ARG A 146 -25.18 -3.48 0.44
N MET A 147 -23.94 -3.86 0.71
CA MET A 147 -22.88 -3.93 -0.31
C MET A 147 -21.99 -5.15 -0.10
N SER A 148 -21.31 -5.53 -1.14
CA SER A 148 -20.25 -6.53 -1.11
C SER A 148 -19.02 -6.00 -1.83
N VAL A 149 -17.87 -6.40 -1.35
CA VAL A 149 -16.58 -6.18 -1.99
C VAL A 149 -15.82 -7.51 -2.04
N ASP A 150 -15.04 -7.68 -3.08
CA ASP A 150 -14.05 -8.75 -3.17
C ASP A 150 -12.86 -8.17 -3.90
N TRP A 151 -11.71 -8.16 -3.25
CA TRP A 151 -10.51 -7.61 -3.84
C TRP A 151 -9.27 -8.42 -3.54
N THR A 152 -8.30 -8.27 -4.43
CA THR A 152 -6.99 -8.87 -4.31
C THR A 152 -5.92 -7.79 -4.26
N TRP A 153 -4.89 -8.04 -3.47
CA TRP A 153 -3.62 -7.33 -3.46
C TRP A 153 -2.54 -8.30 -3.91
N ALA A 154 -1.91 -8.02 -5.02
CA ALA A 154 -0.83 -8.82 -5.56
C ALA A 154 0.47 -8.01 -5.57
N CYS A 155 1.44 -8.43 -4.78
CA CYS A 155 2.82 -7.94 -4.80
C CYS A 155 3.66 -8.86 -5.67
N LYS A 156 4.37 -8.31 -6.65
CA LYS A 156 5.32 -9.04 -7.48
C LYS A 156 6.68 -8.38 -7.44
N LEU A 157 7.69 -9.13 -7.06
CA LEU A 157 9.09 -8.72 -7.07
C LEU A 157 9.80 -9.35 -8.27
N ARG A 158 10.44 -8.51 -9.06
CA ARG A 158 11.25 -8.90 -10.20
C ARG A 158 12.66 -8.35 -10.00
N ALA A 159 13.66 -9.22 -9.95
CA ALA A 159 15.04 -8.77 -9.98
C ALA A 159 15.30 -8.06 -11.32
N VAL A 160 15.83 -6.85 -11.26
CA VAL A 160 16.34 -6.10 -12.40
C VAL A 160 17.80 -6.49 -12.62
N ASP A 161 18.55 -6.54 -11.54
CA ASP A 161 19.91 -7.05 -11.41
C ASP A 161 20.11 -7.63 -9.99
N GLU A 162 21.35 -7.94 -9.59
CA GLU A 162 21.67 -8.54 -8.29
C GLU A 162 21.33 -7.63 -7.10
N ALA A 163 21.41 -6.31 -7.28
CA ALA A 163 21.21 -5.30 -6.24
C ALA A 163 19.96 -4.43 -6.45
N THR A 164 19.12 -4.75 -7.43
CA THR A 164 17.99 -3.91 -7.80
C THR A 164 16.73 -4.74 -8.02
N THR A 165 15.65 -4.37 -7.34
CA THR A 165 14.36 -5.05 -7.43
C THR A 165 13.28 -4.10 -7.96
N ARG A 166 12.47 -4.58 -8.88
CA ARG A 166 11.23 -3.94 -9.29
C ARG A 166 10.06 -4.53 -8.52
N LEU A 167 9.42 -3.74 -7.66
CA LEU A 167 8.21 -4.10 -6.92
C LEU A 167 7.00 -3.53 -7.63
N VAL A 168 6.09 -4.41 -8.04
CA VAL A 168 4.78 -4.06 -8.61
C VAL A 168 3.69 -4.51 -7.66
N LEU A 169 2.81 -3.59 -7.30
CA LEU A 169 1.59 -3.83 -6.54
C LEU A 169 0.39 -3.65 -7.44
N ARG A 170 -0.47 -4.67 -7.53
CA ARG A 170 -1.75 -4.60 -8.23
C ARG A 170 -2.90 -4.86 -7.26
N VAL A 171 -3.87 -3.98 -7.28
CA VAL A 171 -5.14 -4.17 -6.58
C VAL A 171 -6.23 -4.34 -7.61
N ARG A 172 -7.03 -5.40 -7.48
CA ARG A 172 -8.23 -5.63 -8.29
C ARG A 172 -9.44 -5.74 -7.37
N ALA A 173 -10.56 -5.20 -7.80
CA ALA A 173 -11.77 -5.15 -7.02
C ALA A 173 -13.01 -5.52 -7.85
N THR A 174 -13.91 -6.29 -7.25
CA THR A 174 -15.31 -6.36 -7.64
C THR A 174 -16.18 -5.86 -6.49
N PHE A 175 -17.31 -5.29 -6.79
CA PHE A 175 -18.22 -4.74 -5.79
C PHE A 175 -19.66 -4.71 -6.31
N ALA A 176 -20.61 -4.78 -5.40
CA ALA A 176 -22.03 -4.63 -5.66
C ALA A 176 -22.70 -3.89 -4.50
N PRO A 177 -23.81 -3.18 -4.76
CA PRO A 177 -24.43 -2.87 -6.05
C PRO A 177 -23.68 -1.80 -6.86
N ARG A 178 -24.24 -1.39 -8.01
CA ARG A 178 -23.55 -0.51 -8.98
C ARG A 178 -23.19 0.87 -8.42
N TRP A 179 -23.93 1.40 -7.44
CA TRP A 179 -23.63 2.70 -6.82
C TRP A 179 -22.31 2.71 -6.04
N VAL A 180 -21.83 1.55 -5.58
CA VAL A 180 -20.51 1.41 -4.90
C VAL A 180 -19.39 1.90 -5.82
N ARG A 181 -19.60 1.92 -7.13
CA ARG A 181 -18.67 2.49 -8.11
C ARG A 181 -18.31 3.94 -7.80
N LEU A 182 -19.28 4.74 -7.37
CA LEU A 182 -19.04 6.16 -7.02
C LEU A 182 -18.11 6.30 -5.82
N ILE A 183 -18.28 5.45 -4.80
CA ILE A 183 -17.39 5.39 -3.63
C ILE A 183 -16.00 4.91 -4.06
N TYR A 184 -15.96 3.86 -4.87
CA TYR A 184 -14.69 3.30 -5.36
C TYR A 184 -13.89 4.35 -6.13
N ASP A 185 -14.48 4.98 -7.12
CA ASP A 185 -13.79 5.95 -7.97
C ASP A 185 -13.51 7.28 -7.24
N GLY A 186 -14.42 7.74 -6.38
CA GLY A 186 -14.30 9.05 -5.72
C GLY A 186 -13.50 9.04 -4.41
N ILE A 187 -13.44 7.93 -3.71
CA ILE A 187 -12.80 7.82 -2.39
C ILE A 187 -11.69 6.77 -2.39
N ILE A 188 -12.02 5.54 -2.78
CA ILE A 188 -11.08 4.42 -2.63
C ILE A 188 -9.84 4.61 -3.52
N VAL A 189 -10.03 4.96 -4.81
CA VAL A 189 -8.90 5.14 -5.72
C VAL A 189 -7.95 6.27 -5.29
N PRO A 190 -8.41 7.47 -4.90
CA PRO A 190 -7.53 8.50 -4.37
C PRO A 190 -6.82 8.09 -3.07
N SER A 191 -7.53 7.41 -2.16
CA SER A 191 -6.95 6.92 -0.90
C SER A 191 -5.90 5.82 -1.15
N ASP A 192 -6.21 4.86 -2.02
CA ASP A 192 -5.30 3.80 -2.45
C ASP A 192 -4.00 4.38 -3.06
N PHE A 193 -4.13 5.44 -3.88
CA PHE A 193 -2.95 6.13 -4.42
C PHE A 193 -2.03 6.67 -3.32
N VAL A 194 -2.59 7.36 -2.32
CA VAL A 194 -1.79 7.92 -1.21
C VAL A 194 -1.16 6.80 -0.39
N MET A 195 -1.93 5.78 -0.06
CA MET A 195 -1.47 4.63 0.72
C MET A 195 -0.41 3.82 -0.03
N ALA A 196 -0.71 3.34 -1.22
CA ALA A 196 0.19 2.50 -2.01
C ALA A 196 1.52 3.22 -2.26
N ARG A 197 1.48 4.51 -2.63
CA ARG A 197 2.69 5.30 -2.83
C ARG A 197 3.51 5.43 -1.54
N SER A 198 2.87 5.68 -0.39
CA SER A 198 3.59 5.82 0.88
C SER A 198 4.16 4.49 1.34
N MET A 199 3.38 3.41 1.23
CA MET A 199 3.79 2.05 1.56
C MET A 199 4.97 1.57 0.71
N LEU A 200 4.88 1.68 -0.60
CA LEU A 200 5.97 1.27 -1.51
C LEU A 200 7.26 2.04 -1.22
N ARG A 201 7.17 3.35 -0.94
CA ARG A 201 8.33 4.15 -0.51
C ARG A 201 8.82 3.77 0.87
N GLY A 202 7.92 3.38 1.77
CA GLY A 202 8.27 2.88 3.11
C GLY A 202 9.05 1.57 3.05
N ILE A 203 8.64 0.65 2.18
CA ILE A 203 9.35 -0.61 1.91
C ILE A 203 10.73 -0.30 1.30
N ALA A 204 10.77 0.55 0.26
CA ALA A 204 12.03 0.89 -0.40
C ALA A 204 13.07 1.44 0.58
N ARG A 205 12.69 2.45 1.39
CA ARG A 205 13.63 3.03 2.39
C ARG A 205 14.19 2.00 3.36
N ARG A 206 13.35 1.08 3.84
CA ARG A 206 13.77 0.03 4.78
C ARG A 206 14.69 -1.00 4.14
N ALA A 207 14.31 -1.49 2.97
CA ALA A 207 15.13 -2.45 2.22
C ALA A 207 16.48 -1.86 1.79
N GLU A 208 16.53 -0.55 1.48
CA GLU A 208 17.73 0.19 1.12
C GLU A 208 18.55 0.66 2.37
N GLY A 209 18.13 0.32 3.58
CA GLY A 209 18.80 0.75 4.82
C GLY A 209 18.75 2.26 5.07
N ARG A 210 17.86 2.99 4.44
CA ARG A 210 17.74 4.45 4.58
C ARG A 210 16.90 4.80 5.81
N PRO A 211 17.36 5.70 6.69
CA PRO A 211 16.60 6.11 7.85
C PRO A 211 15.27 6.76 7.46
N SER A 212 14.24 6.53 8.25
CA SER A 212 12.96 7.21 8.09
C SER A 212 13.05 8.68 8.52
N SER A 213 12.09 9.48 8.11
CA SER A 213 11.99 10.87 8.60
C SER A 213 11.71 10.96 10.11
N ALA A 214 11.20 9.91 10.73
CA ALA A 214 11.07 9.80 12.18
C ALA A 214 12.43 9.55 12.83
N ASP A 215 13.21 8.58 12.31
CA ASP A 215 14.55 8.27 12.81
C ASP A 215 15.47 9.50 12.73
N LEU A 216 15.37 10.26 11.64
CA LEU A 216 16.14 11.50 11.47
C LEU A 216 15.73 12.57 12.49
N ARG A 217 14.45 12.72 12.79
CA ARG A 217 13.97 13.66 13.81
C ARG A 217 14.40 13.24 15.22
N ASP A 218 14.34 11.96 15.52
CA ASP A 218 14.77 11.43 16.81
C ASP A 218 16.29 11.51 16.98
N ALA A 219 17.05 11.32 15.90
CA ALA A 219 18.49 11.57 15.91
C ALA A 219 18.81 13.05 16.13
N ALA A 220 18.10 13.97 15.47
CA ALA A 220 18.26 15.40 15.67
C ALA A 220 17.96 15.80 17.13
N ARG A 221 16.85 15.33 17.70
CA ARG A 221 16.50 15.59 19.11
C ARG A 221 17.55 15.07 20.10
N ARG A 222 18.10 13.87 19.86
CA ARG A 222 19.18 13.32 20.70
C ARG A 222 20.43 14.17 20.63
N ASN A 223 20.79 14.70 19.46
CA ASN A 223 21.93 15.59 19.27
C ASN A 223 21.72 16.92 19.98
N ASP A 224 20.52 17.51 19.90
CA ASP A 224 20.18 18.77 20.58
C ASP A 224 20.29 18.62 22.11
N VAL A 225 19.75 17.52 22.66
CA VAL A 225 19.83 17.21 24.12
C VAL A 225 21.30 17.02 24.55
N SER A 226 22.10 16.32 23.72
CA SER A 226 23.52 16.10 24.01
C SER A 226 24.33 17.41 23.98
N ALA A 227 24.03 18.30 23.04
CA ALA A 227 24.66 19.62 22.93
C ALA A 227 24.28 20.51 24.12
N GLU A 228 23.03 20.47 24.56
CA GLU A 228 22.56 21.23 25.72
C GLU A 228 23.20 20.75 27.05
N MET A 229 23.41 19.45 27.17
CA MET A 229 24.10 18.88 28.33
C MET A 229 25.61 19.24 28.36
N ALA A 230 26.26 19.27 27.18
CA ALA A 230 27.65 19.63 27.06
C ALA A 230 27.93 21.12 27.33
N THR A 231 26.94 22.01 27.20
CA THR A 231 27.07 23.47 27.46
C THR A 231 26.76 23.83 28.92
N LYS A 232 26.20 22.92 29.71
CA LYS A 232 25.83 23.13 31.12
C LYS A 232 26.82 22.48 32.14
N GLY A 233 27.84 21.78 31.66
CA GLY A 233 28.91 21.19 32.47
C GLY A 233 30.22 21.93 32.30
#